data_f52f93087b6ff5bc2db8bf2db2e12ddc
#
_entry.id   f52f93087b6ff5bc2db8bf2db2e12ddc
#
_cell.length_a   1.000
_cell.length_b   1.000
_cell.length_c   1.000
_cell.angle_alpha   90.00
_cell.angle_beta   90.00
_cell.angle_gamma   90.00
#
_symmetry.space_group_name_H-M   'P 1'
#
loop_
_entity.id
_entity.type
_entity.pdbx_description
1 polymer ?
#
loop_
_entity_poly.entity_id
_entity_poly.type
_entity_poly.pdbx_seq_one_letter_code
_entity_poly.pdbx_strand_id
1 'polypeptide(L)'
;MKTGIQLYALIALLGAMTLQGAEDGKPSYDKSLIEGRRIARMLLGQRPTENAAVARSIEVRPRSGEARTIPFQSRVVVDGDGEWRAIYETESAGAAPAMRLTIRHTRNVAADFFVQERVREGGYGELRKLSWKEVFQPFAGSDFRIIDLAYPHSDHLTWPTQRLLDKDIRRGQSCYELESVNPNPGQGGFARVISWIDIDTGGPLEITGYDSNDGKLLQFSPKRFRKIDGEFKVTELHISNRETRSRSVLRFDFRKSENEAAESRQSALDAKADAEAE
;
A
#
# COMPACT_ATOMS: atom_id res chain seq x y z
N MET A 1 21.22 -18.36 -11.04
CA MET A 1 20.24 -17.28 -11.28
C MET A 1 19.44 -17.14 -10.00
N LYS A 2 19.58 -16.03 -9.27
CA LYS A 2 18.91 -15.84 -7.95
C LYS A 2 17.63 -15.07 -8.23
N THR A 3 16.50 -15.74 -8.17
CA THR A 3 15.15 -15.15 -8.22
C THR A 3 14.86 -14.53 -6.87
N GLY A 4 15.06 -13.21 -6.75
CA GLY A 4 14.62 -12.45 -5.58
C GLY A 4 13.14 -12.15 -5.73
N ILE A 5 12.31 -12.68 -4.84
CA ILE A 5 10.90 -12.32 -4.72
C ILE A 5 10.84 -10.92 -4.10
N GLN A 6 10.65 -9.91 -4.93
CA GLN A 6 10.45 -8.54 -4.46
C GLN A 6 8.97 -8.31 -4.16
N LEU A 7 8.69 -7.94 -2.93
CA LEU A 7 7.33 -7.72 -2.46
C LEU A 7 6.90 -6.28 -2.74
N TYR A 8 6.24 -6.06 -3.85
CA TYR A 8 5.71 -4.76 -4.25
C TYR A 8 4.33 -4.47 -3.67
N ALA A 9 4.23 -4.49 -2.37
CA ALA A 9 3.06 -3.90 -1.75
C ALA A 9 3.38 -2.63 -0.99
N LEU A 10 4.62 -2.09 -1.04
CA LEU A 10 4.94 -0.77 -0.46
C LEU A 10 6.39 -0.27 -0.62
N ILE A 11 7.33 -1.03 -1.19
CA ILE A 11 8.72 -0.52 -1.31
C ILE A 11 9.30 -0.99 -2.64
N ALA A 12 9.47 -0.06 -3.59
CA ALA A 12 10.28 -0.27 -4.78
C ALA A 12 11.72 0.15 -4.51
N LEU A 13 12.67 -0.68 -4.91
CA LEU A 13 14.08 -0.29 -4.97
C LEU A 13 14.29 0.60 -6.19
N LEU A 14 14.81 1.79 -5.97
CA LEU A 14 15.28 2.69 -7.03
C LEU A 14 16.78 2.62 -7.14
N GLY A 15 17.26 2.47 -8.36
CA GLY A 15 18.66 2.69 -8.72
C GLY A 15 19.11 4.10 -8.34
N ALA A 16 20.28 4.20 -7.72
CA ALA A 16 20.89 5.44 -7.28
C ALA A 16 21.07 6.43 -8.45
N MET A 17 20.29 7.51 -8.47
CA MET A 17 20.63 8.72 -9.19
C MET A 17 21.26 9.70 -8.20
N THR A 18 22.56 9.93 -8.35
CA THR A 18 23.29 10.96 -7.62
C THR A 18 22.75 12.33 -8.00
N LEU A 19 22.05 12.98 -7.09
CA LEU A 19 21.69 14.41 -7.18
C LEU A 19 22.77 15.23 -6.48
N GLN A 20 23.62 15.90 -7.25
CA GLN A 20 24.50 16.95 -6.76
C GLN A 20 23.73 18.23 -6.49
N GLY A 21 24.01 18.87 -5.34
CA GLY A 21 23.67 20.25 -5.03
C GLY A 21 22.62 20.42 -3.95
N ALA A 22 23.05 20.40 -2.67
CA ALA A 22 22.28 20.99 -1.59
C ALA A 22 22.42 22.51 -1.64
N GLU A 23 21.43 23.24 -2.11
CA GLU A 23 21.24 24.65 -1.75
C GLU A 23 20.51 24.71 -0.41
N ASP A 24 21.18 25.24 0.62
CA ASP A 24 20.61 25.51 1.94
C ASP A 24 19.55 26.63 1.82
N GLY A 25 18.28 26.24 1.89
CA GLY A 25 17.12 27.15 1.90
C GLY A 25 15.83 26.47 1.45
N LYS A 26 14.70 26.87 2.05
CA LYS A 26 13.37 26.41 1.56
C LYS A 26 13.20 26.81 0.11
N PRO A 27 12.74 25.90 -0.78
CA PRO A 27 12.56 26.22 -2.18
C PRO A 27 11.55 27.35 -2.39
N SER A 28 11.73 28.19 -3.40
CA SER A 28 10.71 29.16 -3.80
C SER A 28 9.41 28.43 -4.15
N TYR A 29 8.25 29.10 -4.05
CA TYR A 29 6.93 28.48 -4.26
C TYR A 29 6.85 27.72 -5.61
N ASP A 30 7.32 28.32 -6.72
CA ASP A 30 7.30 27.68 -8.02
C ASP A 30 8.24 26.47 -8.09
N LYS A 31 9.45 26.57 -7.53
CA LYS A 31 10.40 25.46 -7.44
C LYS A 31 9.83 24.31 -6.61
N SER A 32 9.11 24.63 -5.52
CA SER A 32 8.48 23.63 -4.64
C SER A 32 7.37 22.84 -5.35
N LEU A 33 6.58 23.48 -6.21
CA LEU A 33 5.54 22.80 -7.01
C LEU A 33 6.13 21.91 -8.09
N ILE A 34 7.18 22.38 -8.78
CA ILE A 34 7.87 21.58 -9.82
C ILE A 34 8.46 20.31 -9.20
N GLU A 35 9.20 20.47 -8.09
CA GLU A 35 9.82 19.34 -7.40
C GLU A 35 8.79 18.41 -6.77
N GLY A 36 7.73 18.94 -6.15
CA GLY A 36 6.65 18.14 -5.59
C GLY A 36 5.96 17.27 -6.64
N ARG A 37 5.65 17.83 -7.81
CA ARG A 37 5.09 17.08 -8.95
C ARG A 37 6.07 16.03 -9.49
N ARG A 38 7.39 16.31 -9.50
CA ARG A 38 8.41 15.36 -9.89
C ARG A 38 8.44 14.16 -8.93
N ILE A 39 8.43 14.41 -7.62
CA ILE A 39 8.41 13.38 -6.59
C ILE A 39 7.13 12.54 -6.69
N ALA A 40 5.96 13.16 -6.78
CA ALA A 40 4.69 12.44 -6.92
C ALA A 40 4.68 11.53 -8.16
N ARG A 41 5.17 12.00 -9.32
CA ARG A 41 5.30 11.18 -10.55
C ARG A 41 6.29 10.03 -10.38
N MET A 42 7.40 10.24 -9.69
CA MET A 42 8.37 9.19 -9.37
C MET A 42 7.71 8.08 -8.53
N LEU A 43 6.92 8.44 -7.51
CA LEU A 43 6.19 7.49 -6.67
C LEU A 43 5.14 6.73 -7.48
N LEU A 44 4.33 7.42 -8.26
CA LEU A 44 3.32 6.82 -9.15
C LEU A 44 3.93 5.92 -10.23
N GLY A 45 5.20 6.10 -10.57
CA GLY A 45 5.94 5.25 -11.49
C GLY A 45 6.40 3.92 -10.89
N GLN A 46 6.30 3.75 -9.57
CA GLN A 46 6.68 2.50 -8.88
C GLN A 46 5.68 1.40 -9.23
N ARG A 47 6.19 0.24 -9.62
CA ARG A 47 5.38 -0.92 -10.00
C ARG A 47 6.11 -2.22 -9.67
N PRO A 48 5.38 -3.31 -9.43
CA PRO A 48 5.97 -4.63 -9.30
C PRO A 48 6.57 -5.10 -10.65
N THR A 49 7.64 -5.85 -10.56
CA THR A 49 8.31 -6.47 -11.73
C THR A 49 7.97 -7.93 -11.88
N GLU A 50 7.41 -8.56 -10.87
CA GLU A 50 7.08 -9.98 -10.84
C GLU A 50 5.84 -10.26 -9.95
N ASN A 51 5.24 -11.41 -10.15
CA ASN A 51 4.15 -11.88 -9.32
C ASN A 51 4.64 -12.19 -7.91
N ALA A 52 3.82 -11.88 -6.92
CA ALA A 52 4.13 -12.14 -5.52
C ALA A 52 2.87 -12.56 -4.74
N ALA A 53 3.06 -13.44 -3.77
CA ALA A 53 2.03 -13.80 -2.80
C ALA A 53 2.56 -13.65 -1.38
N VAL A 54 1.74 -13.15 -0.47
CA VAL A 54 2.11 -12.97 0.94
C VAL A 54 0.90 -13.20 1.83
N ALA A 55 1.05 -14.04 2.83
CA ALA A 55 0.09 -14.15 3.91
C ALA A 55 0.21 -12.96 4.85
N ARG A 56 -0.92 -12.45 5.35
CA ARG A 56 -0.99 -11.22 6.14
C ARG A 56 -2.07 -11.32 7.22
N SER A 57 -1.95 -10.45 8.21
CA SER A 57 -3.03 -10.21 9.18
C SER A 57 -3.15 -8.74 9.51
N ILE A 58 -4.36 -8.30 9.84
CA ILE A 58 -4.61 -6.98 10.41
C ILE A 58 -5.05 -7.19 11.85
N GLU A 59 -4.31 -6.62 12.79
CA GLU A 59 -4.75 -6.49 14.19
C GLU A 59 -5.44 -5.14 14.35
N VAL A 60 -6.72 -5.17 14.74
CA VAL A 60 -7.52 -3.97 15.00
C VAL A 60 -7.62 -3.78 16.50
N ARG A 61 -7.20 -2.63 16.99
CA ARG A 61 -7.28 -2.21 18.40
C ARG A 61 -8.22 -1.02 18.51
N PRO A 62 -9.51 -1.24 18.84
CA PRO A 62 -10.45 -0.16 19.04
C PRO A 62 -10.11 0.65 20.31
N ARG A 63 -10.71 1.84 20.45
CA ARG A 63 -10.57 2.64 21.69
C ARG A 63 -11.06 1.89 22.94
N SER A 64 -12.11 1.12 22.78
CA SER A 64 -12.71 0.29 23.83
C SER A 64 -13.10 -1.07 23.25
N GLY A 65 -13.01 -2.13 24.06
CA GLY A 65 -13.24 -3.50 23.62
C GLY A 65 -11.95 -4.27 23.34
N GLU A 66 -12.11 -5.51 22.90
CA GLU A 66 -11.00 -6.41 22.65
C GLU A 66 -10.36 -6.17 21.29
N ALA A 67 -9.05 -6.39 21.24
CA ALA A 67 -8.33 -6.42 19.98
C ALA A 67 -8.75 -7.65 19.17
N ARG A 68 -8.88 -7.49 17.84
CA ARG A 68 -9.21 -8.60 16.94
C ARG A 68 -8.18 -8.71 15.84
N THR A 69 -7.94 -9.93 15.38
CA THR A 69 -7.05 -10.23 14.27
C THR A 69 -7.85 -10.76 13.10
N ILE A 70 -7.62 -10.17 11.92
CA ILE A 70 -8.27 -10.55 10.67
C ILE A 70 -7.18 -11.15 9.78
N PRO A 71 -7.16 -12.46 9.55
CA PRO A 71 -6.24 -13.06 8.59
C PRO A 71 -6.69 -12.74 7.17
N PHE A 72 -5.73 -12.49 6.29
CA PHE A 72 -5.98 -12.40 4.86
C PHE A 72 -4.76 -12.79 4.04
N GLN A 73 -4.99 -13.12 2.80
CA GLN A 73 -3.95 -13.34 1.81
C GLN A 73 -3.93 -12.18 0.82
N SER A 74 -2.76 -11.89 0.29
CA SER A 74 -2.66 -10.97 -0.83
C SER A 74 -1.71 -11.51 -1.87
N ARG A 75 -2.02 -11.21 -3.11
CA ARG A 75 -1.16 -11.50 -4.25
C ARG A 75 -1.11 -10.33 -5.19
N VAL A 76 0.03 -10.19 -5.84
CA VAL A 76 0.25 -9.24 -6.92
C VAL A 76 0.39 -10.07 -8.20
N VAL A 77 -0.32 -9.65 -9.25
CA VAL A 77 -0.26 -10.24 -10.58
C VAL A 77 0.13 -9.16 -11.56
N VAL A 78 1.24 -9.36 -12.25
CA VAL A 78 1.72 -8.45 -13.30
C VAL A 78 1.11 -8.91 -14.62
N ASP A 79 0.30 -8.04 -15.23
CA ASP A 79 -0.49 -8.35 -16.43
C ASP A 79 0.24 -7.97 -17.75
N GLY A 80 1.42 -7.33 -17.67
CA GLY A 80 2.16 -6.81 -18.81
C GLY A 80 1.86 -5.34 -19.10
N ASP A 81 2.58 -4.73 -20.05
CA ASP A 81 2.43 -3.34 -20.50
C ASP A 81 2.37 -2.26 -19.40
N GLY A 82 2.87 -2.60 -18.20
CA GLY A 82 2.86 -1.74 -17.03
C GLY A 82 1.55 -1.78 -16.24
N GLU A 83 0.68 -2.71 -16.52
CA GLU A 83 -0.52 -3.01 -15.75
C GLU A 83 -0.26 -4.12 -14.74
N TRP A 84 -0.91 -4.06 -13.59
CA TRP A 84 -0.84 -5.07 -12.56
C TRP A 84 -2.06 -5.02 -11.64
N ARG A 85 -2.29 -6.10 -10.93
CA ARG A 85 -3.40 -6.22 -9.96
C ARG A 85 -2.87 -6.59 -8.59
N ALA A 86 -3.38 -5.91 -7.56
CA ALA A 86 -3.27 -6.36 -6.18
C ALA A 86 -4.60 -7.00 -5.77
N ILE A 87 -4.55 -8.23 -5.26
CA ILE A 87 -5.72 -9.00 -4.87
C ILE A 87 -5.60 -9.31 -3.38
N TYR A 88 -6.63 -8.96 -2.61
CA TYR A 88 -6.72 -9.19 -1.17
C TYR A 88 -7.93 -10.07 -0.88
N GLU A 89 -7.71 -11.20 -0.23
CA GLU A 89 -8.76 -12.17 0.13
C GLU A 89 -8.83 -12.27 1.64
N THR A 90 -10.00 -11.92 2.22
CA THR A 90 -10.25 -12.02 3.65
C THR A 90 -11.11 -13.24 3.95
N GLU A 91 -10.98 -13.76 5.16
CA GLU A 91 -11.94 -14.68 5.76
C GLU A 91 -13.01 -13.89 6.50
N SER A 92 -14.14 -14.55 6.81
CA SER A 92 -15.19 -13.95 7.63
C SER A 92 -14.66 -13.66 9.04
N ALA A 93 -14.83 -12.43 9.50
CA ALA A 93 -14.39 -12.02 10.84
C ALA A 93 -15.51 -11.25 11.55
N GLY A 94 -16.21 -11.93 12.45
CA GLY A 94 -17.38 -11.37 13.11
C GLY A 94 -18.50 -11.06 12.12
N ALA A 95 -18.96 -9.82 12.08
CA ALA A 95 -20.01 -9.37 11.15
C ALA A 95 -19.48 -9.05 9.72
N ALA A 96 -18.16 -9.02 9.51
CA ALA A 96 -17.59 -8.74 8.21
C ALA A 96 -17.59 -10.01 7.34
N PRO A 97 -18.22 -10.00 6.15
CA PRO A 97 -18.23 -11.15 5.26
C PRO A 97 -16.83 -11.40 4.68
N ALA A 98 -16.55 -12.64 4.32
CA ALA A 98 -15.37 -12.95 3.51
C ALA A 98 -15.50 -12.29 2.14
N MET A 99 -14.45 -11.65 1.69
CA MET A 99 -14.45 -10.89 0.44
C MET A 99 -13.13 -11.00 -0.32
N ARG A 100 -13.20 -10.81 -1.63
CA ARG A 100 -12.04 -10.57 -2.48
C ARG A 100 -12.10 -9.13 -2.98
N LEU A 101 -11.07 -8.35 -2.65
CA LEU A 101 -10.83 -7.01 -3.19
C LEU A 101 -9.76 -7.15 -4.29
N THR A 102 -10.07 -6.67 -5.49
CA THR A 102 -9.11 -6.56 -6.60
C THR A 102 -8.88 -5.09 -6.91
N ILE A 103 -7.64 -4.64 -6.81
CA ILE A 103 -7.20 -3.31 -7.19
C ILE A 103 -6.44 -3.44 -8.50
N ARG A 104 -6.97 -2.84 -9.56
CA ARG A 104 -6.32 -2.80 -10.88
C ARG A 104 -5.53 -1.50 -10.99
N HIS A 105 -4.26 -1.63 -11.29
CA HIS A 105 -3.36 -0.53 -11.53
C HIS A 105 -3.05 -0.44 -13.01
N THR A 106 -3.32 0.72 -13.59
CA THR A 106 -3.01 1.05 -14.98
C THR A 106 -2.04 2.23 -14.99
N ARG A 107 -1.17 2.28 -15.97
CA ARG A 107 -0.11 3.29 -16.08
C ARG A 107 -0.68 4.71 -16.06
N ASN A 108 -0.17 5.56 -15.16
CA ASN A 108 -0.45 7.01 -15.07
C ASN A 108 -1.93 7.38 -14.80
N VAL A 109 -2.75 6.45 -14.33
CA VAL A 109 -4.13 6.72 -13.93
C VAL A 109 -4.39 6.24 -12.50
N ALA A 110 -5.46 6.74 -11.89
CA ALA A 110 -5.92 6.25 -10.59
C ALA A 110 -6.31 4.78 -10.68
N ALA A 111 -6.13 4.05 -9.59
CA ALA A 111 -6.48 2.64 -9.53
C ALA A 111 -8.01 2.43 -9.60
N ASP A 112 -8.41 1.32 -10.22
CA ASP A 112 -9.78 0.81 -10.20
C ASP A 112 -9.95 -0.25 -9.12
N PHE A 113 -11.06 -0.23 -8.40
CA PHE A 113 -11.36 -1.12 -7.28
C PHE A 113 -12.57 -1.99 -7.57
N PHE A 114 -12.42 -3.30 -7.35
CA PHE A 114 -13.49 -4.27 -7.55
C PHE A 114 -13.61 -5.17 -6.33
N VAL A 115 -14.84 -5.56 -6.01
CA VAL A 115 -15.15 -6.44 -4.90
C VAL A 115 -15.98 -7.64 -5.35
N GLN A 116 -15.73 -8.78 -4.74
CA GLN A 116 -16.55 -9.99 -4.81
C GLN A 116 -16.77 -10.50 -3.39
N GLU A 117 -18.01 -10.78 -3.01
CA GLU A 117 -18.33 -11.44 -1.76
C GLU A 117 -18.20 -12.96 -1.92
N ARG A 118 -17.78 -13.65 -0.87
CA ARG A 118 -17.72 -15.11 -0.86
C ARG A 118 -19.13 -15.66 -0.70
N VAL A 119 -19.53 -16.55 -1.61
CA VAL A 119 -20.82 -17.25 -1.51
C VAL A 119 -20.69 -18.52 -0.69
N ARG A 120 -21.80 -18.96 -0.04
CA ARG A 120 -21.81 -20.09 0.89
C ARG A 120 -21.36 -21.42 0.26
N GLU A 121 -21.52 -21.60 -1.04
CA GLU A 121 -21.20 -22.83 -1.77
C GLU A 121 -19.74 -22.93 -2.23
N GLY A 122 -18.86 -22.04 -1.74
CA GLY A 122 -17.41 -22.16 -1.94
C GLY A 122 -16.86 -21.44 -3.17
N GLY A 123 -17.48 -20.37 -3.62
CA GLY A 123 -17.00 -19.52 -4.73
C GLY A 123 -17.02 -18.04 -4.36
N TYR A 124 -16.80 -17.20 -5.36
CA TYR A 124 -16.97 -15.75 -5.28
C TYR A 124 -18.16 -15.36 -6.15
N GLY A 125 -18.97 -14.43 -5.66
CA GLY A 125 -20.09 -13.83 -6.38
C GLY A 125 -19.62 -12.93 -7.53
N GLU A 126 -20.55 -12.13 -8.05
CA GLU A 126 -20.30 -11.24 -9.18
C GLU A 126 -19.21 -10.19 -8.85
N LEU A 127 -18.34 -9.91 -9.83
CA LEU A 127 -17.33 -8.86 -9.74
C LEU A 127 -18.00 -7.50 -9.89
N ARG A 128 -18.00 -6.70 -8.82
CA ARG A 128 -18.62 -5.37 -8.79
C ARG A 128 -17.53 -4.29 -8.64
N LYS A 129 -17.58 -3.27 -9.50
CA LYS A 129 -16.74 -2.07 -9.36
C LYS A 129 -17.22 -1.24 -8.18
N LEU A 130 -16.29 -0.81 -7.31
CA LEU A 130 -16.59 0.10 -6.21
C LEU A 130 -16.77 1.54 -6.71
N SER A 131 -17.74 2.23 -6.15
CA SER A 131 -17.90 3.66 -6.33
C SER A 131 -16.84 4.45 -5.56
N TRP A 132 -16.63 5.71 -5.94
CA TRP A 132 -15.69 6.61 -5.26
C TRP A 132 -15.96 6.76 -3.75
N LYS A 133 -17.22 6.69 -3.31
CA LYS A 133 -17.55 6.73 -1.88
C LYS A 133 -17.18 5.45 -1.13
N GLU A 134 -17.30 4.31 -1.80
CA GLU A 134 -17.02 3.00 -1.20
C GLU A 134 -15.53 2.75 -0.99
N VAL A 135 -14.64 3.31 -1.82
CA VAL A 135 -13.20 3.12 -1.65
C VAL A 135 -12.64 3.79 -0.39
N PHE A 136 -13.37 4.74 0.20
CA PHE A 136 -13.01 5.33 1.50
C PHE A 136 -13.54 4.55 2.70
N GLN A 137 -14.31 3.49 2.49
CA GLN A 137 -14.80 2.65 3.60
C GLN A 137 -13.66 1.81 4.21
N PRO A 138 -13.78 1.47 5.50
CA PRO A 138 -12.83 0.62 6.19
C PRO A 138 -12.69 -0.76 5.51
N PHE A 139 -11.46 -1.16 5.18
CA PHE A 139 -11.18 -2.51 4.70
C PHE A 139 -11.29 -3.52 5.84
N ALA A 140 -12.19 -4.48 5.70
CA ALA A 140 -12.47 -5.54 6.68
C ALA A 140 -12.73 -5.00 8.11
N GLY A 141 -13.27 -3.78 8.24
CA GLY A 141 -13.52 -3.11 9.51
C GLY A 141 -12.28 -2.69 10.28
N SER A 142 -11.16 -2.50 9.60
CA SER A 142 -9.93 -1.92 10.15
C SER A 142 -9.90 -0.40 9.95
N ASP A 143 -8.85 0.26 10.43
CA ASP A 143 -8.62 1.68 10.15
C ASP A 143 -8.04 1.93 8.74
N PHE A 144 -7.59 0.87 8.04
CA PHE A 144 -7.20 0.98 6.65
C PHE A 144 -8.44 1.14 5.78
N ARG A 145 -8.51 2.19 5.00
CA ARG A 145 -9.52 2.35 3.95
C ARG A 145 -9.11 1.51 2.75
N ILE A 146 -10.07 1.12 1.93
CA ILE A 146 -9.81 0.34 0.70
C ILE A 146 -8.78 1.07 -0.18
N ILE A 147 -8.89 2.39 -0.32
CA ILE A 147 -7.98 3.21 -1.12
C ILE A 147 -6.53 3.21 -0.59
N ASP A 148 -6.33 3.05 0.71
CA ASP A 148 -4.99 3.03 1.32
C ASP A 148 -4.18 1.79 0.88
N LEU A 149 -4.86 0.71 0.45
CA LEU A 149 -4.22 -0.50 -0.07
C LEU A 149 -3.68 -0.35 -1.50
N ALA A 150 -4.03 0.73 -2.19
CA ALA A 150 -3.58 1.02 -3.56
C ALA A 150 -2.24 1.78 -3.60
N TYR A 151 -1.63 2.14 -2.46
CA TYR A 151 -0.37 2.90 -2.47
C TYR A 151 0.69 2.24 -3.37
N PRO A 152 1.45 3.02 -4.17
CA PRO A 152 1.45 4.50 -4.27
C PRO A 152 0.33 5.10 -5.12
N HIS A 153 -0.52 4.30 -5.76
CA HIS A 153 -1.62 4.77 -6.61
C HIS A 153 -2.89 5.15 -5.82
N SER A 154 -2.73 5.52 -4.53
CA SER A 154 -3.79 6.21 -3.78
C SER A 154 -4.02 7.61 -4.35
N ASP A 155 -5.21 8.14 -4.11
CA ASP A 155 -5.69 9.39 -4.75
C ASP A 155 -4.79 10.61 -4.53
N HIS A 156 -4.23 10.79 -3.33
CA HIS A 156 -3.51 12.01 -2.95
C HIS A 156 -2.28 12.32 -3.83
N LEU A 157 -1.58 11.31 -4.35
CA LEU A 157 -0.44 11.54 -5.25
C LEU A 157 -0.86 11.95 -6.67
N THR A 158 -2.14 11.76 -7.03
CA THR A 158 -2.71 12.19 -8.31
C THR A 158 -3.28 13.62 -8.27
N TRP A 159 -3.43 14.21 -7.08
CA TRP A 159 -3.97 15.56 -6.95
C TRP A 159 -3.09 16.61 -7.65
N PRO A 160 -3.67 17.66 -8.24
CA PRO A 160 -2.94 18.61 -9.07
C PRO A 160 -1.90 19.43 -8.31
N THR A 161 -2.14 19.68 -7.02
CA THR A 161 -1.23 20.44 -6.16
C THR A 161 -0.35 19.50 -5.35
N GLN A 162 0.91 19.43 -5.74
CA GLN A 162 1.98 18.68 -5.09
C GLN A 162 3.11 19.65 -4.77
N ARG A 163 3.49 19.81 -3.50
CA ARG A 163 4.55 20.72 -3.08
C ARG A 163 5.63 19.99 -2.28
N LEU A 164 6.87 20.18 -2.64
CA LEU A 164 7.98 19.86 -1.74
C LEU A 164 8.07 20.97 -0.69
N LEU A 165 7.73 20.67 0.55
CA LEU A 165 7.83 21.62 1.66
C LEU A 165 9.26 21.76 2.15
N ASP A 166 9.94 20.62 2.34
CA ASP A 166 11.31 20.59 2.86
C ASP A 166 12.04 19.29 2.50
N LYS A 167 13.35 19.28 2.77
CA LYS A 167 14.18 18.07 2.82
C LYS A 167 14.78 18.03 4.22
N ASP A 168 14.41 17.03 5.01
CA ASP A 168 14.83 16.96 6.40
C ASP A 168 15.07 15.49 6.81
N ILE A 169 15.66 15.30 7.98
CA ILE A 169 15.92 13.99 8.55
C ILE A 169 14.69 13.52 9.33
N ARG A 170 14.11 12.39 8.92
CA ARG A 170 13.03 11.74 9.63
C ARG A 170 13.45 10.33 10.04
N ARG A 171 13.43 10.02 11.34
CA ARG A 171 13.88 8.71 11.87
C ARG A 171 15.28 8.28 11.40
N GLY A 172 16.19 9.24 11.25
CA GLY A 172 17.56 9.00 10.81
C GLY A 172 17.75 8.81 9.31
N GLN A 173 16.69 9.02 8.51
CA GLN A 173 16.73 8.95 7.05
C GLN A 173 16.51 10.34 6.44
N SER A 174 17.22 10.66 5.37
CA SER A 174 16.97 11.87 4.59
C SER A 174 15.67 11.72 3.81
N CYS A 175 14.74 12.65 4.01
CA CYS A 175 13.39 12.57 3.45
C CYS A 175 12.99 13.82 2.68
N TYR A 176 12.12 13.59 1.69
CA TYR A 176 11.26 14.65 1.16
C TYR A 176 10.03 14.80 2.06
N GLU A 177 9.68 16.03 2.45
CA GLU A 177 8.37 16.35 2.99
C GLU A 177 7.47 16.83 1.85
N LEU A 178 6.62 15.94 1.36
CA LEU A 178 5.72 16.19 0.24
C LEU A 178 4.32 16.50 0.76
N GLU A 179 3.78 17.67 0.37
CA GLU A 179 2.37 18.02 0.59
C GLU A 179 1.57 17.81 -0.68
N SER A 180 0.45 17.08 -0.54
CA SER A 180 -0.57 16.90 -1.55
C SER A 180 -1.85 17.60 -1.10
N VAL A 181 -2.41 18.52 -1.90
CA VAL A 181 -3.63 19.29 -1.55
C VAL A 181 -4.80 18.81 -2.39
N ASN A 182 -5.87 18.43 -1.70
CA ASN A 182 -7.10 17.97 -2.35
C ASN A 182 -7.84 19.14 -3.00
N PRO A 183 -8.13 19.09 -4.31
CA PRO A 183 -8.89 20.15 -4.99
C PRO A 183 -10.37 20.20 -4.56
N ASN A 184 -10.90 19.09 -3.98
CA ASN A 184 -12.30 18.93 -3.60
C ASN A 184 -12.46 18.30 -2.20
N PRO A 185 -12.05 18.96 -1.12
CA PRO A 185 -11.98 18.36 0.22
C PRO A 185 -13.35 17.95 0.81
N GLY A 186 -14.47 18.42 0.24
CA GLY A 186 -15.82 18.08 0.72
C GLY A 186 -16.38 16.74 0.24
N GLN A 187 -15.68 15.99 -0.61
CA GLN A 187 -16.16 14.72 -1.18
C GLN A 187 -15.71 13.45 -0.44
N GLY A 188 -15.36 13.58 0.83
CA GLY A 188 -14.75 12.49 1.61
C GLY A 188 -13.23 12.43 1.41
N GLY A 189 -12.53 11.86 2.33
CA GLY A 189 -11.07 11.85 2.31
C GLY A 189 -10.44 13.04 3.02
N PHE A 190 -9.18 13.32 2.68
CA PHE A 190 -8.40 14.37 3.33
C PHE A 190 -8.49 15.69 2.55
N ALA A 191 -8.38 16.83 3.26
CA ALA A 191 -8.16 18.13 2.62
C ALA A 191 -6.72 18.27 2.14
N ARG A 192 -5.78 17.72 2.89
CA ARG A 192 -4.37 17.61 2.49
C ARG A 192 -3.70 16.39 3.10
N VAL A 193 -2.62 15.96 2.49
CA VAL A 193 -1.78 14.85 2.97
C VAL A 193 -0.34 15.32 3.02
N ILE A 194 0.36 15.04 4.13
CA ILE A 194 1.81 15.21 4.26
C ILE A 194 2.45 13.83 4.23
N SER A 195 3.37 13.62 3.29
CA SER A 195 4.11 12.38 3.13
C SER A 195 5.59 12.61 3.34
N TRP A 196 6.19 11.88 4.31
CA TRP A 196 7.63 11.81 4.52
C TRP A 196 8.17 10.63 3.73
N ILE A 197 8.90 10.90 2.66
CA ILE A 197 9.38 9.91 1.70
C ILE A 197 10.91 9.82 1.81
N ASP A 198 11.41 8.67 2.12
CA ASP A 198 12.85 8.37 2.13
C ASP A 198 13.45 8.63 0.74
N ILE A 199 14.52 9.42 0.68
CA ILE A 199 15.12 9.84 -0.60
C ILE A 199 15.81 8.68 -1.31
N ASP A 200 16.41 7.77 -0.55
CA ASP A 200 17.21 6.66 -1.11
C ASP A 200 16.34 5.52 -1.63
N THR A 201 15.25 5.22 -0.90
CA THR A 201 14.39 4.09 -1.23
C THR A 201 13.07 4.47 -1.92
N GLY A 202 12.67 5.74 -1.86
CA GLY A 202 11.36 6.18 -2.30
C GLY A 202 10.20 5.64 -1.46
N GLY A 203 10.49 4.95 -0.34
CA GLY A 203 9.49 4.40 0.57
C GLY A 203 8.93 5.45 1.52
N PRO A 204 7.63 5.38 1.90
CA PRO A 204 7.07 6.27 2.90
C PRO A 204 7.53 5.89 4.31
N LEU A 205 8.01 6.86 5.09
CA LEU A 205 8.26 6.70 6.52
C LEU A 205 7.07 7.11 7.36
N GLU A 206 6.28 8.06 6.87
CA GLU A 206 5.05 8.52 7.51
C GLU A 206 4.16 9.20 6.47
N ILE A 207 2.86 8.96 6.54
CA ILE A 207 1.85 9.66 5.75
C ILE A 207 0.78 10.12 6.72
N THR A 208 0.45 11.41 6.73
CA THR A 208 -0.56 11.99 7.61
C THR A 208 -1.61 12.74 6.79
N GLY A 209 -2.85 12.32 6.91
CA GLY A 209 -4.02 12.99 6.33
C GLY A 209 -4.63 13.98 7.31
N TYR A 210 -5.04 15.14 6.79
CA TYR A 210 -5.60 16.25 7.54
C TYR A 210 -6.97 16.64 6.98
N ASP A 211 -7.86 17.10 7.87
CA ASP A 211 -9.11 17.75 7.49
C ASP A 211 -8.91 19.21 7.03
N SER A 212 -10.00 19.89 6.70
CA SER A 212 -9.98 21.30 6.27
C SER A 212 -9.60 22.29 7.37
N ASN A 213 -9.60 21.87 8.63
CA ASN A 213 -9.21 22.67 9.81
C ASN A 213 -7.82 22.31 10.33
N ASP A 214 -7.00 21.62 9.52
CA ASP A 214 -5.67 21.12 9.90
C ASP A 214 -5.69 20.10 11.05
N GLY A 215 -6.83 19.51 11.36
CA GLY A 215 -6.95 18.39 12.27
C GLY A 215 -6.39 17.12 11.64
N LYS A 216 -5.49 16.41 12.37
CA LYS A 216 -4.99 15.11 11.92
C LYS A 216 -6.08 14.07 12.02
N LEU A 217 -6.42 13.42 10.91
CA LEU A 217 -7.43 12.35 10.83
C LEU A 217 -6.78 10.96 10.93
N LEU A 218 -5.89 10.64 10.00
CA LEU A 218 -5.18 9.37 9.93
C LEU A 218 -3.68 9.59 9.88
N GLN A 219 -2.95 8.69 10.53
CA GLN A 219 -1.50 8.64 10.43
C GLN A 219 -1.06 7.21 10.14
N PHE A 220 -0.40 7.04 9.00
CA PHE A 220 0.16 5.80 8.53
C PHE A 220 1.68 5.81 8.69
N SER A 221 2.26 4.70 9.17
CA SER A 221 3.71 4.60 9.27
C SER A 221 4.21 3.14 9.32
N PRO A 222 5.23 2.79 8.52
CA PRO A 222 6.00 1.57 8.71
C PRO A 222 6.69 1.60 10.09
N LYS A 223 6.71 0.45 10.79
CA LYS A 223 7.30 0.35 12.13
C LYS A 223 8.38 -0.69 12.23
N ARG A 224 8.24 -1.83 11.54
CA ARG A 224 9.22 -2.90 11.59
C ARG A 224 9.73 -3.23 10.21
N PHE A 225 11.03 -3.49 10.15
CA PHE A 225 11.73 -3.90 8.95
C PHE A 225 12.52 -5.18 9.28
N ARG A 226 12.61 -6.08 8.33
CA ARG A 226 13.46 -7.28 8.41
C ARG A 226 14.27 -7.41 7.12
N LYS A 227 15.50 -7.90 7.27
CA LYS A 227 16.33 -8.26 6.11
C LYS A 227 15.90 -9.65 5.63
N ILE A 228 15.40 -9.72 4.40
CA ILE A 228 14.90 -10.92 3.73
C ILE A 228 15.56 -10.95 2.35
N ASP A 229 16.26 -12.02 2.02
CA ASP A 229 17.01 -12.17 0.75
C ASP A 229 18.00 -11.02 0.46
N GLY A 230 18.58 -10.46 1.52
CA GLY A 230 19.52 -9.35 1.40
C GLY A 230 18.91 -7.97 1.40
N GLU A 231 17.59 -7.83 1.27
CA GLU A 231 16.83 -6.60 1.21
C GLU A 231 16.05 -6.32 2.49
N PHE A 232 15.92 -5.03 2.86
CA PHE A 232 15.05 -4.64 3.96
C PHE A 232 13.60 -4.56 3.49
N LYS A 233 12.73 -5.39 4.08
CA LYS A 233 11.29 -5.42 3.81
C LYS A 233 10.52 -4.96 5.04
N VAL A 234 9.44 -4.21 4.82
CA VAL A 234 8.52 -3.79 5.89
C VAL A 234 7.73 -5.01 6.36
N THR A 235 7.75 -5.27 7.67
CA THR A 235 7.00 -6.36 8.29
C THR A 235 5.81 -5.89 9.11
N GLU A 236 5.74 -4.60 9.46
CA GLU A 236 4.58 -4.00 10.12
C GLU A 236 4.30 -2.60 9.59
N LEU A 237 3.04 -2.35 9.24
CA LEU A 237 2.48 -1.04 8.95
C LEU A 237 1.44 -0.68 10.02
N HIS A 238 1.56 0.49 10.58
CA HIS A 238 0.62 1.01 11.57
C HIS A 238 -0.22 2.12 10.95
N ILE A 239 -1.52 2.11 11.23
CA ILE A 239 -2.42 3.23 10.99
C ILE A 239 -3.10 3.61 12.29
N SER A 240 -3.14 4.90 12.59
CA SER A 240 -3.82 5.46 13.75
C SER A 240 -4.92 6.39 13.29
N ASN A 241 -6.14 6.13 13.72
CA ASN A 241 -7.31 6.94 13.44
C ASN A 241 -7.59 7.85 14.65
N ARG A 242 -7.56 9.16 14.43
CA ARG A 242 -7.74 10.15 15.50
C ARG A 242 -9.20 10.40 15.84
N GLU A 243 -10.10 10.19 14.89
CA GLU A 243 -11.55 10.35 15.11
C GLU A 243 -12.10 9.23 15.99
N THR A 244 -11.83 7.99 15.63
CA THR A 244 -12.27 6.80 16.39
C THR A 244 -11.36 6.50 17.57
N ARG A 245 -10.16 7.08 17.63
CA ARG A 245 -9.10 6.78 18.60
C ARG A 245 -8.72 5.30 18.60
N SER A 246 -8.79 4.67 17.43
CA SER A 246 -8.40 3.29 17.18
C SER A 246 -7.05 3.22 16.47
N ARG A 247 -6.51 2.01 16.41
CA ARG A 247 -5.29 1.71 15.66
C ARG A 247 -5.38 0.34 15.04
N SER A 248 -4.95 0.25 13.80
CA SER A 248 -4.77 -1.04 13.12
C SER A 248 -3.30 -1.26 12.76
N VAL A 249 -2.88 -2.52 12.83
CA VAL A 249 -1.52 -2.95 12.51
C VAL A 249 -1.61 -4.03 11.43
N LEU A 250 -1.07 -3.74 10.25
CA LEU A 250 -0.92 -4.70 9.17
C LEU A 250 0.43 -5.41 9.33
N ARG A 251 0.40 -6.74 9.48
CA ARG A 251 1.59 -7.59 9.60
C ARG A 251 1.78 -8.44 8.38
N PHE A 252 3.03 -8.54 7.95
CA PHE A 252 3.46 -9.37 6.84
C PHE A 252 4.19 -10.61 7.37
N ASP A 253 3.71 -11.79 7.00
CA ASP A 253 4.36 -13.07 7.33
C ASP A 253 5.04 -13.68 6.10
N PHE A 254 6.25 -13.22 5.86
CA PHE A 254 7.05 -13.67 4.72
C PHE A 254 7.44 -15.16 4.81
N ARG A 255 7.62 -15.71 6.02
CA ARG A 255 7.99 -17.12 6.19
C ARG A 255 6.84 -18.04 5.78
N LYS A 256 5.60 -17.65 6.14
CA LYS A 256 4.42 -18.41 5.78
C LYS A 256 4.23 -18.42 4.26
N SER A 257 4.43 -17.29 3.62
CA SER A 257 4.32 -17.20 2.16
C SER A 257 5.44 -17.95 1.42
N GLU A 258 6.66 -18.01 1.97
CA GLU A 258 7.75 -18.83 1.43
C GLU A 258 7.40 -20.33 1.49
N ASN A 259 6.86 -20.79 2.61
CA ASN A 259 6.43 -22.18 2.78
C ASN A 259 5.27 -22.54 1.84
N GLU A 260 4.23 -21.69 1.76
CA GLU A 260 3.09 -21.89 0.86
C GLU A 260 3.52 -21.88 -0.62
N ALA A 261 4.49 -21.03 -0.99
CA ALA A 261 5.05 -21.01 -2.34
C ALA A 261 5.91 -22.26 -2.63
N ALA A 262 6.63 -22.76 -1.64
CA ALA A 262 7.42 -24.00 -1.75
C ALA A 262 6.50 -25.21 -1.91
N GLU A 263 5.46 -25.33 -1.10
CA GLU A 263 4.44 -26.40 -1.19
C GLU A 263 3.71 -26.38 -2.54
N SER A 264 3.34 -25.18 -3.03
CA SER A 264 2.71 -25.04 -4.35
C SER A 264 3.62 -25.47 -5.50
N ARG A 265 4.92 -25.16 -5.41
CA ARG A 265 5.92 -25.60 -6.39
C ARG A 265 6.12 -27.11 -6.36
N GLN A 266 6.19 -27.68 -5.16
CA GLN A 266 6.34 -29.13 -5.00
C GLN A 266 5.13 -29.87 -5.57
N SER A 267 3.91 -29.43 -5.25
CA SER A 267 2.69 -30.00 -5.79
C SER A 267 2.60 -29.90 -7.33
N ALA A 268 3.09 -28.80 -7.92
CA ALA A 268 3.15 -28.65 -9.37
C ALA A 268 4.19 -29.58 -10.04
N LEU A 269 5.32 -29.82 -9.35
CA LEU A 269 6.34 -30.75 -9.82
C LEU A 269 5.86 -32.19 -9.73
N ASP A 270 5.20 -32.56 -8.64
CA ASP A 270 4.63 -33.90 -8.43
C ASP A 270 3.55 -34.19 -9.49
N ALA A 271 2.63 -33.23 -9.74
CA ALA A 271 1.61 -33.37 -10.78
C ALA A 271 2.20 -33.50 -12.20
N LYS A 272 3.34 -32.87 -12.46
CA LYS A 272 4.03 -33.00 -13.76
C LYS A 272 4.73 -34.34 -13.88
N ALA A 273 5.34 -34.87 -12.81
CA ALA A 273 5.98 -36.17 -12.78
C ALA A 273 4.97 -37.30 -12.99
N ASP A 274 3.77 -37.18 -12.39
CA ASP A 274 2.68 -38.16 -12.58
C ASP A 274 2.14 -38.16 -14.02
N ALA A 275 2.05 -36.97 -14.66
CA ALA A 275 1.62 -36.85 -16.06
C ALA A 275 2.66 -37.34 -17.09
N GLU A 276 3.95 -37.41 -16.72
CA GLU A 276 5.03 -37.95 -17.58
C GLU A 276 5.20 -39.49 -17.40
N ALA A 277 4.56 -40.08 -16.37
CA ALA A 277 4.62 -41.53 -16.08
C ALA A 277 3.46 -42.35 -16.66
N GLU A 278 2.43 -41.71 -17.20
CA GLU A 278 1.32 -42.31 -17.98
C GLU A 278 1.59 -42.26 -19.49
#